data_1a1e0c597ca5aa68d21f47361731fe4e
#
_entry.id   1a1e0c597ca5aa68d21f47361731fe4e
#
_cell.length_a   1.000
_cell.length_b   1.000
_cell.length_c   1.000
_cell.angle_alpha   90.00
_cell.angle_beta   90.00
_cell.angle_gamma   90.00
#
_symmetry.space_group_name_H-M   'P 1'
#
loop_
_entity.id
_entity.type
_entity.pdbx_description
1 polymer ?
#
loop_
_entity_poly.entity_id
_entity_poly.type
_entity_poly.pdbx_seq_one_letter_code
_entity_poly.pdbx_strand_id
1 'polypeptide(L)'
;MNFKTKLAVLAIGAAMGSMAFNASACSTVIVGKDASATGNILVGHNEDNGGRILTAQHWVPAATHKAGEMIKFEEAAASIPQVEKTFGFFWSQTFDPTGASFSDGFVNENGVTIVTNACTGIYKDDIMPTKDGGIGYGIRRLMAERATSARHAVDIAIELLGKYGYFSEGRTYTIADPNEAWQLAIHQGNTWVARRVQDNEIIYIPNNFMMDKVDATDTKNVIVAPGMIERAIKNGRYKPAKEGVYSDFNYRVAVAPAERRSADYNSSRNNLAWNKIIGKNITDPEQFPYSAVATKKWTVDDVKDLLRTHEHDIQEQDAQWTHTNSLGICRATTHESEVFEMNANPLLITGYRALARPCESPYIPFYPLARPAEGTAFMSWDKATAEHFKGTPEYFGWRSEWPVTTFVAAANTYDFQRQDQKDVRAFVEKLEAGWEKDVPAVTAHAKTLLKVSKEKAVEYLHAYNVRMLNEAQAAVAEKLEEKAPWTLAVMADSINPKSDEKVEVVLFSSGKLDATKADPKQTWGGVGRASIGNKITMSQKLAQPVKAEARDVDGDGLKDIVFTFTQKGLAQNMLAGANYDIWLHTYVDGKRVAAMDTAFIETEGYKGPAKRTQNADL
;
A
#
# COMPACT_ATOMS: atom_id res chain seq x y z
N MET A 1 30.38 -31.40 2.65
CA MET A 1 29.66 -30.25 3.24
C MET A 1 29.50 -30.50 4.75
N ASN A 2 30.14 -29.68 5.58
CA ASN A 2 30.23 -29.87 7.03
C ASN A 2 28.88 -29.65 7.73
N PHE A 3 28.62 -30.42 8.78
CA PHE A 3 27.39 -30.37 9.60
C PHE A 3 27.04 -28.96 10.12
N LYS A 4 28.04 -28.12 10.32
CA LYS A 4 27.87 -26.70 10.71
C LYS A 4 27.24 -25.82 9.60
N THR A 5 27.46 -26.15 8.34
CA THR A 5 26.85 -25.42 7.21
C THR A 5 25.38 -25.79 7.02
N LYS A 6 24.99 -27.01 7.36
CA LYS A 6 23.58 -27.43 7.35
C LYS A 6 22.77 -26.80 8.49
N LEU A 7 23.37 -26.55 9.65
CA LEU A 7 22.71 -25.86 10.76
C LEU A 7 22.52 -24.35 10.46
N ALA A 8 23.48 -23.73 9.78
CA ALA A 8 23.37 -22.31 9.39
C ALA A 8 22.25 -22.07 8.35
N VAL A 9 22.10 -22.99 7.38
CA VAL A 9 21.00 -22.92 6.38
C VAL A 9 19.64 -23.22 7.02
N LEU A 10 19.58 -24.10 8.01
CA LEU A 10 18.35 -24.36 8.78
C LEU A 10 18.00 -23.21 9.74
N ALA A 11 19.00 -22.51 10.30
CA ALA A 11 18.78 -21.34 11.16
C ALA A 11 18.31 -20.11 10.37
N ILE A 12 18.79 -19.92 9.14
CA ILE A 12 18.31 -18.85 8.24
C ILE A 12 16.89 -19.16 7.76
N GLY A 13 16.57 -20.41 7.44
CA GLY A 13 15.20 -20.83 7.10
C GLY A 13 14.22 -20.75 8.28
N ALA A 14 14.67 -20.96 9.51
CA ALA A 14 13.85 -20.83 10.72
C ALA A 14 13.68 -19.36 11.17
N ALA A 15 14.66 -18.47 10.89
CA ALA A 15 14.56 -17.05 11.16
C ALA A 15 13.61 -16.33 10.16
N MET A 16 13.50 -16.82 8.92
CA MET A 16 12.48 -16.34 7.97
C MET A 16 11.08 -16.88 8.28
N GLY A 17 10.95 -17.97 9.00
CA GLY A 17 9.65 -18.55 9.40
C GLY A 17 8.98 -17.90 10.61
N SER A 18 9.63 -16.95 11.29
CA SER A 18 9.09 -16.24 12.46
C SER A 18 8.96 -14.71 12.28
N MET A 19 9.27 -14.17 11.11
CA MET A 19 8.72 -12.88 10.73
C MET A 19 7.23 -13.13 10.45
N ALA A 20 6.39 -12.95 11.45
CA ALA A 20 5.00 -12.64 11.22
C ALA A 20 5.05 -11.36 10.37
N PHE A 21 4.99 -11.51 9.05
CA PHE A 21 4.55 -10.44 8.19
C PHE A 21 3.21 -10.02 8.78
N ASN A 22 3.15 -8.86 9.41
CA ASN A 22 1.89 -8.24 9.74
C ASN A 22 1.12 -8.24 8.43
N ALA A 23 0.03 -9.00 8.38
CA ALA A 23 -0.65 -9.31 7.13
C ALA A 23 -0.93 -8.01 6.41
N SER A 24 -0.19 -7.76 5.33
CA SER A 24 -0.47 -6.73 4.35
C SER A 24 -1.93 -6.90 3.98
N ALA A 25 -2.76 -5.93 4.28
CA ALA A 25 -4.21 -6.09 4.25
C ALA A 25 -4.83 -5.19 3.19
N CYS A 26 -4.46 -5.39 1.93
CA CYS A 26 -4.92 -4.61 0.78
C CYS A 26 -6.41 -4.79 0.49
N SER A 27 -7.01 -3.83 -0.21
CA SER A 27 -8.38 -3.90 -0.70
C SER A 27 -8.43 -3.46 -2.15
N THR A 28 -9.02 -4.26 -3.03
CA THR A 28 -9.19 -3.92 -4.45
C THR A 28 -10.67 -3.96 -4.83
N VAL A 29 -11.11 -2.98 -5.60
CA VAL A 29 -12.40 -2.97 -6.27
C VAL A 29 -12.19 -2.78 -7.76
N ILE A 30 -12.92 -3.54 -8.57
CA ILE A 30 -12.96 -3.35 -10.01
C ILE A 30 -14.39 -3.23 -10.49
N VAL A 31 -14.63 -2.25 -11.36
CA VAL A 31 -15.93 -1.96 -11.97
C VAL A 31 -15.81 -2.16 -13.47
N GLY A 32 -16.57 -3.10 -14.01
CA GLY A 32 -16.61 -3.38 -15.44
C GLY A 32 -17.14 -2.17 -16.23
N LYS A 33 -16.79 -2.09 -17.50
CA LYS A 33 -17.09 -0.90 -18.33
C LYS A 33 -18.59 -0.59 -18.45
N ASP A 34 -19.46 -1.64 -18.49
CA ASP A 34 -20.91 -1.45 -18.54
C ASP A 34 -21.51 -1.18 -17.15
N ALA A 35 -20.75 -1.41 -16.07
CA ALA A 35 -21.11 -1.03 -14.70
C ALA A 35 -20.68 0.41 -14.36
N SER A 36 -19.73 0.96 -15.09
CA SER A 36 -19.18 2.30 -14.90
C SER A 36 -20.05 3.39 -15.56
N ALA A 37 -20.04 4.58 -14.96
CA ALA A 37 -20.77 5.75 -15.48
C ALA A 37 -20.15 6.32 -16.76
N THR A 38 -18.85 6.15 -16.95
CA THR A 38 -18.12 6.69 -18.11
C THR A 38 -17.96 5.66 -19.23
N GLY A 39 -18.31 4.40 -18.99
CA GLY A 39 -18.05 3.31 -19.94
C GLY A 39 -16.59 2.85 -19.93
N ASN A 40 -15.75 3.38 -19.05
CA ASN A 40 -14.38 2.93 -18.83
C ASN A 40 -14.33 1.97 -17.64
N ILE A 41 -13.41 1.01 -17.66
CA ILE A 41 -13.15 0.15 -16.49
C ILE A 41 -12.54 1.03 -15.38
N LEU A 42 -13.01 0.85 -14.14
CA LEU A 42 -12.44 1.48 -12.96
C LEU A 42 -11.72 0.43 -12.11
N VAL A 43 -10.49 0.73 -11.72
CA VAL A 43 -9.68 -0.12 -10.81
C VAL A 43 -9.32 0.71 -9.60
N GLY A 44 -9.79 0.31 -8.43
CA GLY A 44 -9.47 0.96 -7.16
C GLY A 44 -8.70 0.03 -6.24
N HIS A 45 -7.70 0.57 -5.52
CA HIS A 45 -6.83 -0.22 -4.66
C HIS A 45 -6.37 0.57 -3.43
N ASN A 46 -6.43 -0.07 -2.25
CA ASN A 46 -5.73 0.35 -1.05
C ASN A 46 -4.57 -0.59 -0.79
N GLU A 47 -3.37 -0.05 -0.62
CA GLU A 47 -2.21 -0.79 -0.14
C GLU A 47 -2.06 -0.60 1.37
N ASP A 48 -2.09 -1.70 2.11
CA ASP A 48 -2.00 -1.68 3.57
C ASP A 48 -0.74 -2.41 4.04
N ASN A 49 0.08 -1.74 4.85
CA ASN A 49 1.23 -2.38 5.47
C ASN A 49 1.56 -1.73 6.83
N GLY A 50 2.28 -2.46 7.67
CA GLY A 50 2.70 -1.97 8.98
C GLY A 50 4.00 -1.14 8.91
N GLY A 51 4.11 -0.13 9.77
CA GLY A 51 5.30 0.70 9.88
C GLY A 51 5.17 2.05 9.17
N ARG A 52 6.30 2.74 9.06
CA ARG A 52 6.40 3.97 8.28
C ARG A 52 6.69 3.62 6.83
N ILE A 53 5.73 3.86 5.98
CA ILE A 53 5.81 3.52 4.57
C ILE A 53 5.64 4.77 3.74
N LEU A 54 6.56 4.97 2.80
CA LEU A 54 6.54 6.05 1.84
C LEU A 54 6.31 5.45 0.46
N THR A 55 5.38 6.04 -0.28
CA THR A 55 5.05 5.59 -1.63
C THR A 55 5.42 6.67 -2.63
N ALA A 56 6.46 6.41 -3.40
CA ALA A 56 6.91 7.34 -4.44
C ALA A 56 6.34 6.95 -5.79
N GLN A 57 6.21 7.92 -6.68
CA GLN A 57 5.79 7.71 -8.05
C GLN A 57 6.99 7.80 -8.98
N HIS A 58 7.19 6.79 -9.79
CA HIS A 58 8.31 6.71 -10.72
C HIS A 58 7.86 6.38 -12.13
N TRP A 59 8.65 6.82 -13.10
CA TRP A 59 8.59 6.32 -14.45
C TRP A 59 9.81 5.43 -14.69
N VAL A 60 9.57 4.15 -14.94
CA VAL A 60 10.61 3.23 -15.40
C VAL A 60 10.61 3.25 -16.92
N PRO A 61 11.69 3.68 -17.57
CA PRO A 61 11.71 3.79 -19.04
C PRO A 61 11.73 2.40 -19.71
N ALA A 62 11.22 2.35 -20.94
CA ALA A 62 11.44 1.20 -21.81
C ALA A 62 12.94 0.94 -22.02
N ALA A 63 13.34 -0.31 -22.05
CA ALA A 63 14.75 -0.69 -22.15
C ALA A 63 14.96 -1.79 -23.19
N THR A 64 16.21 -1.87 -23.68
CA THR A 64 16.71 -2.98 -24.50
C THR A 64 17.74 -3.73 -23.69
N HIS A 65 17.56 -5.03 -23.58
CA HIS A 65 18.36 -5.92 -22.75
C HIS A 65 19.29 -6.79 -23.58
N LYS A 66 20.37 -7.23 -22.96
CA LYS A 66 21.35 -8.11 -23.61
C LYS A 66 20.77 -9.53 -23.73
N ALA A 67 21.14 -10.23 -24.79
CA ALA A 67 20.79 -11.63 -24.92
C ALA A 67 21.35 -12.46 -23.74
N GLY A 68 20.48 -13.25 -23.11
CA GLY A 68 20.83 -14.08 -21.96
C GLY A 68 20.87 -13.33 -20.61
N GLU A 69 20.45 -12.07 -20.56
CA GLU A 69 20.26 -11.34 -19.31
C GLU A 69 19.22 -12.06 -18.42
N MET A 70 19.49 -12.13 -17.14
CA MET A 70 18.66 -12.81 -16.15
C MET A 70 18.21 -11.84 -15.08
N ILE A 71 16.96 -11.96 -14.66
CA ILE A 71 16.39 -11.21 -13.53
C ILE A 71 16.26 -12.17 -12.34
N LYS A 72 16.57 -11.66 -11.16
CA LYS A 72 16.37 -12.36 -9.90
C LYS A 72 15.74 -11.39 -8.89
N PHE A 73 14.61 -11.79 -8.32
CA PHE A 73 13.94 -11.06 -7.25
C PHE A 73 14.39 -11.58 -5.88
N GLU A 74 14.41 -10.71 -4.86
CA GLU A 74 14.81 -11.11 -3.50
C GLU A 74 13.91 -12.19 -2.90
N GLU A 75 12.60 -12.05 -3.08
CA GLU A 75 11.60 -12.93 -2.51
C GLU A 75 11.47 -14.27 -3.22
N ALA A 76 12.15 -14.44 -4.37
CA ALA A 76 12.13 -15.66 -5.14
C ALA A 76 13.52 -16.11 -5.52
N ALA A 77 13.78 -17.40 -5.44
CA ALA A 77 15.09 -17.94 -5.77
C ALA A 77 15.29 -18.15 -7.28
N ALA A 78 14.21 -18.25 -8.08
CA ALA A 78 14.29 -18.48 -9.51
C ALA A 78 14.91 -17.29 -10.25
N SER A 79 15.86 -17.56 -11.13
CA SER A 79 16.35 -16.60 -12.11
C SER A 79 15.50 -16.68 -13.38
N ILE A 80 14.98 -15.53 -13.80
CA ILE A 80 14.04 -15.40 -14.91
C ILE A 80 14.76 -14.80 -16.12
N PRO A 81 14.71 -15.39 -17.32
CA PRO A 81 15.25 -14.75 -18.51
C PRO A 81 14.55 -13.43 -18.81
N GLN A 82 15.35 -12.36 -19.02
CA GLN A 82 14.80 -11.09 -19.47
C GLN A 82 14.47 -11.16 -20.96
N VAL A 83 13.43 -10.43 -21.37
CA VAL A 83 13.09 -10.25 -22.78
C VAL A 83 14.00 -9.21 -23.42
N GLU A 84 14.16 -9.24 -24.74
CA GLU A 84 15.02 -8.29 -25.48
C GLU A 84 14.59 -6.83 -25.27
N LYS A 85 13.27 -6.58 -25.20
CA LYS A 85 12.71 -5.24 -25.02
C LYS A 85 11.64 -5.26 -23.96
N THR A 86 11.73 -4.31 -23.01
CA THR A 86 10.70 -4.05 -22.01
C THR A 86 9.99 -2.75 -22.30
N PHE A 87 8.71 -2.69 -21.96
CA PHE A 87 7.92 -1.47 -22.02
C PHE A 87 8.21 -0.55 -20.85
N GLY A 88 8.06 0.76 -21.09
CA GLY A 88 8.04 1.74 -20.02
C GLY A 88 6.75 1.67 -19.20
N PHE A 89 6.84 1.97 -17.93
CA PHE A 89 5.67 1.93 -17.04
C PHE A 89 5.76 2.95 -15.90
N PHE A 90 4.61 3.41 -15.49
CA PHE A 90 4.42 4.08 -14.21
C PHE A 90 4.45 3.04 -13.10
N TRP A 91 5.12 3.40 -12.00
CA TRP A 91 5.24 2.54 -10.83
C TRP A 91 5.07 3.35 -9.55
N SER A 92 4.21 2.87 -8.68
CA SER A 92 4.10 3.34 -7.32
C SER A 92 4.96 2.47 -6.42
N GLN A 93 6.18 2.89 -6.16
CA GLN A 93 7.08 2.11 -5.30
C GLN A 93 6.87 2.45 -3.82
N THR A 94 6.70 1.43 -3.02
CA THR A 94 6.61 1.51 -1.57
C THR A 94 7.98 1.29 -0.93
N PHE A 95 8.39 2.21 -0.07
CA PHE A 95 9.58 2.09 0.75
C PHE A 95 9.18 1.76 2.18
N ASP A 96 9.53 0.59 2.62
CA ASP A 96 9.22 0.03 3.92
C ASP A 96 10.34 0.32 4.92
N PRO A 97 10.07 0.47 6.24
CA PRO A 97 11.09 0.75 7.24
C PRO A 97 12.20 -0.30 7.34
N THR A 98 11.93 -1.54 6.96
CA THR A 98 12.93 -2.61 6.94
C THR A 98 13.86 -2.52 5.74
N GLY A 99 13.63 -1.57 4.84
CA GLY A 99 14.36 -1.41 3.59
C GLY A 99 13.89 -2.37 2.50
N ALA A 100 12.85 -3.17 2.73
CA ALA A 100 12.20 -3.90 1.66
C ALA A 100 11.49 -2.90 0.74
N SER A 101 11.46 -3.20 -0.54
CA SER A 101 10.78 -2.38 -1.52
C SER A 101 9.78 -3.26 -2.27
N PHE A 102 8.52 -2.87 -2.21
CA PHE A 102 7.45 -3.53 -2.94
C PHE A 102 6.43 -2.48 -3.32
N SER A 103 5.60 -2.77 -4.27
CA SER A 103 4.52 -1.86 -4.64
C SER A 103 3.47 -2.53 -5.48
N ASP A 104 2.40 -1.83 -5.60
CA ASP A 104 1.33 -2.04 -6.55
C ASP A 104 1.15 -0.78 -7.43
N GLY A 105 0.11 -0.72 -8.24
CA GLY A 105 -0.16 0.48 -9.03
C GLY A 105 0.74 0.65 -10.24
N PHE A 106 0.95 -0.41 -11.02
CA PHE A 106 1.62 -0.33 -12.32
C PHE A 106 0.64 0.11 -13.40
N VAL A 107 1.09 1.01 -14.28
CA VAL A 107 0.43 1.28 -15.57
C VAL A 107 1.51 1.35 -16.64
N ASN A 108 1.53 0.40 -17.57
CA ASN A 108 2.52 0.40 -18.64
C ASN A 108 2.09 1.24 -19.85
N GLU A 109 3.02 1.51 -20.76
CA GLU A 109 2.79 2.38 -21.93
C GLU A 109 1.72 1.85 -22.90
N ASN A 110 1.32 0.58 -22.78
CA ASN A 110 0.20 -0.01 -23.51
C ASN A 110 -1.14 0.15 -22.76
N GLY A 111 -1.15 0.78 -21.58
CA GLY A 111 -2.33 0.98 -20.75
C GLY A 111 -2.73 -0.24 -19.92
N VAL A 112 -1.84 -1.17 -19.66
CA VAL A 112 -2.09 -2.31 -18.78
C VAL A 112 -1.79 -1.89 -17.35
N THR A 113 -2.79 -2.00 -16.47
CA THR A 113 -2.63 -1.78 -15.02
C THR A 113 -2.65 -3.10 -14.26
N ILE A 114 -1.90 -3.16 -13.17
CA ILE A 114 -1.78 -4.34 -12.31
C ILE A 114 -1.76 -3.90 -10.86
N VAL A 115 -2.70 -4.40 -10.06
CA VAL A 115 -2.71 -4.26 -8.60
C VAL A 115 -2.89 -5.61 -7.94
N THR A 116 -2.48 -5.77 -6.68
CA THR A 116 -2.47 -7.09 -6.05
C THR A 116 -2.98 -7.10 -4.62
N ASN A 117 -3.55 -8.23 -4.21
CA ASN A 117 -3.91 -8.50 -2.82
C ASN A 117 -3.18 -9.76 -2.35
N ALA A 118 -2.42 -9.68 -1.26
CA ALA A 118 -1.92 -10.87 -0.60
C ALA A 118 -3.12 -11.70 -0.13
N CYS A 119 -3.21 -12.95 -0.58
CA CYS A 119 -4.26 -13.86 -0.19
C CYS A 119 -3.62 -15.04 0.55
N THR A 120 -4.09 -15.31 1.76
CA THR A 120 -3.54 -16.38 2.57
C THR A 120 -4.44 -17.61 2.53
N GLY A 121 -3.83 -18.74 2.30
CA GLY A 121 -4.54 -20.01 2.31
C GLY A 121 -3.60 -21.12 1.91
N ILE A 122 -3.25 -21.97 2.85
CA ILE A 122 -2.44 -23.13 2.55
C ILE A 122 -2.95 -24.33 3.35
N TYR A 123 -3.21 -25.41 2.66
CA TYR A 123 -3.37 -26.70 3.28
C TYR A 123 -2.00 -27.34 3.46
N LYS A 124 -1.61 -27.63 4.69
CA LYS A 124 -0.29 -28.19 5.02
C LYS A 124 0.01 -29.53 4.35
N ASP A 125 -1.03 -30.26 3.99
CA ASP A 125 -1.00 -31.55 3.28
C ASP A 125 -0.99 -31.43 1.76
N ASP A 126 -0.96 -30.19 1.22
CA ASP A 126 -1.07 -29.92 -0.23
C ASP A 126 -0.06 -28.88 -0.70
N ILE A 127 1.16 -29.00 -0.23
CA ILE A 127 2.26 -28.11 -0.66
C ILE A 127 2.81 -28.59 -2.00
N MET A 128 2.71 -27.72 -3.01
CA MET A 128 3.23 -27.99 -4.35
C MET A 128 4.71 -27.61 -4.48
N PRO A 129 5.50 -28.41 -5.19
CA PRO A 129 6.89 -28.06 -5.45
C PRO A 129 7.02 -26.84 -6.35
N THR A 130 8.11 -26.11 -6.16
CA THR A 130 8.55 -25.03 -7.05
C THR A 130 9.88 -25.42 -7.70
N LYS A 131 10.15 -24.87 -8.88
CA LYS A 131 11.42 -25.04 -9.56
C LYS A 131 12.34 -23.86 -9.23
N ASP A 132 13.61 -24.14 -8.94
CA ASP A 132 14.64 -23.16 -8.62
C ASP A 132 14.25 -22.19 -7.47
N GLY A 133 13.32 -22.62 -6.58
CA GLY A 133 12.80 -21.86 -5.47
C GLY A 133 11.52 -21.08 -5.75
N GLY A 134 11.05 -21.09 -7.01
CA GLY A 134 9.79 -20.46 -7.41
C GLY A 134 9.91 -18.98 -7.75
N ILE A 135 8.79 -18.42 -8.21
CA ILE A 135 8.61 -16.99 -8.49
C ILE A 135 7.72 -16.35 -7.42
N GLY A 136 8.03 -15.14 -7.03
CA GLY A 136 7.27 -14.37 -6.03
C GLY A 136 6.38 -13.30 -6.63
N TYR A 137 6.00 -12.33 -5.80
CA TYR A 137 5.13 -11.22 -6.22
C TYR A 137 5.78 -10.29 -7.25
N GLY A 138 7.08 -10.35 -7.47
CA GLY A 138 7.78 -9.68 -8.59
C GLY A 138 7.25 -10.04 -9.98
N ILE A 139 6.46 -11.12 -10.12
CA ILE A 139 5.75 -11.47 -11.36
C ILE A 139 4.91 -10.31 -11.93
N ARG A 140 4.38 -9.43 -11.07
CA ARG A 140 3.61 -8.23 -11.48
C ARG A 140 4.47 -7.25 -12.29
N ARG A 141 5.72 -7.04 -11.91
CA ARG A 141 6.66 -6.22 -12.66
C ARG A 141 6.97 -6.84 -14.02
N LEU A 142 7.16 -8.16 -14.07
CA LEU A 142 7.36 -8.86 -15.34
C LEU A 142 6.16 -8.73 -16.29
N MET A 143 4.94 -8.74 -15.74
CA MET A 143 3.74 -8.43 -16.51
C MET A 143 3.76 -6.98 -17.02
N ALA A 144 4.08 -6.00 -16.15
CA ALA A 144 4.16 -4.60 -16.54
C ALA A 144 5.20 -4.36 -17.64
N GLU A 145 6.38 -4.96 -17.52
CA GLU A 145 7.47 -4.83 -18.49
C GLU A 145 7.16 -5.45 -19.88
N ARG A 146 6.25 -6.43 -19.95
CA ARG A 146 6.12 -7.29 -21.12
C ARG A 146 4.75 -7.31 -21.78
N ALA A 147 3.70 -6.89 -21.05
CA ALA A 147 2.33 -7.05 -21.52
C ALA A 147 1.90 -5.97 -22.49
N THR A 148 1.20 -6.38 -23.56
CA THR A 148 0.55 -5.47 -24.53
C THR A 148 -0.96 -5.35 -24.31
N SER A 149 -1.54 -6.19 -23.43
CA SER A 149 -2.94 -6.16 -23.04
C SER A 149 -3.13 -6.87 -21.70
N ALA A 150 -4.28 -6.71 -21.06
CA ALA A 150 -4.62 -7.42 -19.82
C ALA A 150 -4.56 -8.94 -19.99
N ARG A 151 -5.10 -9.46 -21.09
CA ARG A 151 -5.02 -10.89 -21.41
C ARG A 151 -3.58 -11.36 -21.61
N HIS A 152 -2.75 -10.61 -22.31
CA HIS A 152 -1.35 -10.96 -22.50
C HIS A 152 -0.57 -10.96 -21.18
N ALA A 153 -0.88 -10.07 -20.24
CA ALA A 153 -0.31 -10.10 -18.88
C ALA A 153 -0.64 -11.42 -18.15
N VAL A 154 -1.89 -11.86 -18.25
CA VAL A 154 -2.32 -13.17 -17.71
C VAL A 154 -1.51 -14.32 -18.36
N ASP A 155 -1.34 -14.31 -19.67
CA ASP A 155 -0.60 -15.36 -20.40
C ASP A 155 0.87 -15.41 -19.97
N ILE A 156 1.52 -14.25 -19.81
CA ILE A 156 2.89 -14.15 -19.28
C ILE A 156 2.98 -14.76 -17.87
N ALA A 157 2.04 -14.39 -16.99
CA ALA A 157 2.02 -14.92 -15.64
C ALA A 157 1.82 -16.44 -15.62
N ILE A 158 0.90 -16.97 -16.40
CA ILE A 158 0.61 -18.41 -16.51
C ILE A 158 1.84 -19.20 -17.01
N GLU A 159 2.55 -18.67 -18.01
CA GLU A 159 3.78 -19.29 -18.51
C GLU A 159 4.83 -19.38 -17.41
N LEU A 160 5.07 -18.29 -16.68
CA LEU A 160 6.05 -18.24 -15.61
C LEU A 160 5.67 -19.15 -14.45
N LEU A 161 4.39 -19.18 -14.06
CA LEU A 161 3.88 -20.07 -13.01
C LEU A 161 4.00 -21.54 -13.42
N GLY A 162 3.71 -21.88 -14.66
CA GLY A 162 3.88 -23.23 -15.18
C GLY A 162 5.34 -23.69 -15.16
N LYS A 163 6.28 -22.75 -15.36
CA LYS A 163 7.71 -23.03 -15.39
C LYS A 163 8.37 -23.12 -14.03
N TYR A 164 8.01 -22.21 -13.10
CA TYR A 164 8.71 -22.06 -11.82
C TYR A 164 7.83 -22.40 -10.60
N GLY A 165 6.53 -22.27 -10.70
CA GLY A 165 5.60 -22.30 -9.57
C GLY A 165 5.71 -21.06 -8.67
N TYR A 166 4.66 -20.78 -7.91
CA TYR A 166 4.61 -19.66 -6.97
C TYR A 166 5.16 -20.09 -5.59
N PHE A 167 6.03 -19.27 -5.00
CA PHE A 167 6.74 -19.71 -3.79
C PHE A 167 5.97 -19.47 -2.49
N SER A 168 5.03 -18.52 -2.47
CA SER A 168 4.35 -18.07 -1.25
C SER A 168 2.91 -18.60 -1.14
N GLU A 169 2.21 -18.26 -0.04
CA GLU A 169 0.83 -18.72 0.21
C GLU A 169 -0.17 -18.31 -0.86
N GLY A 170 0.01 -17.13 -1.45
CA GLY A 170 -0.77 -16.74 -2.60
C GLY A 170 -1.10 -15.25 -2.70
N ARG A 171 -1.65 -14.90 -3.86
CA ARG A 171 -2.13 -13.55 -4.21
C ARG A 171 -3.28 -13.61 -5.20
N THR A 172 -4.08 -12.55 -5.21
CA THR A 172 -4.99 -12.25 -6.32
C THR A 172 -4.48 -11.01 -7.03
N TYR A 173 -4.21 -11.13 -8.32
CA TYR A 173 -3.83 -10.03 -9.20
C TYR A 173 -5.05 -9.55 -9.94
N THR A 174 -5.31 -8.23 -9.88
CA THR A 174 -6.29 -7.54 -10.71
C THR A 174 -5.53 -6.89 -11.85
N ILE A 175 -5.84 -7.29 -13.07
CA ILE A 175 -5.15 -6.87 -14.27
C ILE A 175 -6.19 -6.27 -15.21
N ALA A 176 -6.00 -5.03 -15.65
CA ALA A 176 -6.93 -4.38 -16.56
C ALA A 176 -6.21 -3.60 -17.66
N ASP A 177 -6.87 -3.48 -18.80
CA ASP A 177 -6.58 -2.52 -19.85
C ASP A 177 -7.87 -1.79 -20.25
N PRO A 178 -7.85 -0.88 -21.20
CA PRO A 178 -9.07 -0.17 -21.63
C PRO A 178 -10.21 -1.05 -22.16
N ASN A 179 -9.93 -2.29 -22.54
CA ASN A 179 -10.89 -3.18 -23.20
C ASN A 179 -11.48 -4.23 -22.28
N GLU A 180 -10.65 -4.79 -21.40
CA GLU A 180 -11.03 -5.90 -20.52
C GLU A 180 -10.24 -5.91 -19.20
N ALA A 181 -10.75 -6.68 -18.26
CA ALA A 181 -10.07 -6.93 -17.00
C ALA A 181 -10.12 -8.40 -16.61
N TRP A 182 -9.11 -8.83 -15.87
CA TRP A 182 -8.92 -10.18 -15.39
C TRP A 182 -8.57 -10.21 -13.91
N GLN A 183 -9.07 -11.23 -13.24
CA GLN A 183 -8.63 -11.63 -11.90
C GLN A 183 -7.80 -12.89 -12.05
N LEU A 184 -6.53 -12.87 -11.60
CA LEU A 184 -5.65 -14.02 -11.55
C LEU A 184 -5.36 -14.36 -10.09
N ALA A 185 -6.04 -15.35 -9.55
CA ALA A 185 -5.81 -15.86 -8.21
C ALA A 185 -4.76 -16.97 -8.26
N ILE A 186 -3.66 -16.77 -7.55
CA ILE A 186 -2.51 -17.67 -7.52
C ILE A 186 -2.31 -18.17 -6.10
N HIS A 187 -2.16 -19.46 -5.95
CA HIS A 187 -1.74 -20.12 -4.72
C HIS A 187 -0.37 -20.80 -4.93
N GLN A 188 0.25 -21.27 -3.87
CA GLN A 188 1.56 -21.92 -3.86
C GLN A 188 1.72 -23.01 -4.93
N GLY A 189 2.90 -23.05 -5.56
CA GLY A 189 3.21 -23.95 -6.67
C GLY A 189 2.53 -23.53 -7.98
N ASN A 190 2.17 -24.49 -8.82
CA ASN A 190 1.42 -24.23 -10.05
C ASN A 190 -0.10 -24.40 -9.81
N THR A 191 -0.65 -23.50 -8.99
CA THR A 191 -2.05 -23.55 -8.56
C THR A 191 -2.70 -22.18 -8.74
N TRP A 192 -3.50 -22.02 -9.79
CA TRP A 192 -4.08 -20.71 -10.14
C TRP A 192 -5.37 -20.88 -10.95
N VAL A 193 -6.18 -19.83 -10.89
CA VAL A 193 -7.34 -19.61 -11.76
C VAL A 193 -7.32 -18.17 -12.25
N ALA A 194 -7.44 -17.97 -13.55
CA ALA A 194 -7.70 -16.66 -14.15
C ALA A 194 -9.15 -16.57 -14.61
N ARG A 195 -9.85 -15.48 -14.28
CA ARG A 195 -11.21 -15.20 -14.70
C ARG A 195 -11.34 -13.78 -15.25
N ARG A 196 -11.94 -13.66 -16.44
CA ARG A 196 -12.30 -12.35 -17.01
C ARG A 196 -13.42 -11.71 -16.18
N VAL A 197 -13.27 -10.44 -15.85
CA VAL A 197 -14.34 -9.63 -15.25
C VAL A 197 -15.38 -9.32 -16.32
N GLN A 198 -16.65 -9.60 -16.03
CA GLN A 198 -17.71 -9.26 -16.98
C GLN A 198 -17.95 -7.76 -17.00
N ASP A 199 -18.37 -7.25 -18.14
CA ASP A 199 -18.49 -5.80 -18.36
C ASP A 199 -19.51 -5.11 -17.43
N ASN A 200 -20.50 -5.85 -16.94
CA ASN A 200 -21.55 -5.37 -16.02
C ASN A 200 -21.30 -5.71 -14.55
N GLU A 201 -20.15 -6.27 -14.19
CA GLU A 201 -19.83 -6.71 -12.83
C GLU A 201 -19.04 -5.69 -12.03
N ILE A 202 -19.19 -5.80 -10.70
CA ILE A 202 -18.31 -5.23 -9.70
C ILE A 202 -17.73 -6.38 -8.87
N ILE A 203 -16.43 -6.34 -8.64
CA ILE A 203 -15.72 -7.30 -7.79
C ILE A 203 -14.98 -6.55 -6.69
N TYR A 204 -15.04 -7.10 -5.47
CA TYR A 204 -14.24 -6.63 -4.34
C TYR A 204 -13.37 -7.75 -3.81
N ILE A 205 -12.07 -7.49 -3.63
CA ILE A 205 -11.08 -8.45 -3.14
C ILE A 205 -10.36 -7.87 -1.91
N PRO A 206 -10.51 -8.47 -0.74
CA PRO A 206 -9.63 -8.23 0.43
C PRO A 206 -8.40 -9.16 0.39
N ASN A 207 -7.94 -9.65 1.55
CA ASN A 207 -6.78 -10.55 1.63
C ASN A 207 -7.16 -12.03 1.77
N ASN A 208 -8.21 -12.44 1.13
CA ASN A 208 -8.56 -13.85 0.98
C ASN A 208 -8.98 -14.17 -0.45
N PHE A 209 -8.87 -15.43 -0.81
CA PHE A 209 -9.37 -15.88 -2.10
C PHE A 209 -10.88 -15.78 -2.14
N MET A 210 -11.43 -15.11 -3.14
CA MET A 210 -12.87 -14.85 -3.27
C MET A 210 -13.53 -15.67 -4.39
N MET A 211 -12.77 -16.19 -5.36
CA MET A 211 -13.35 -16.92 -6.51
C MET A 211 -14.10 -18.17 -6.07
N ASP A 212 -15.43 -18.12 -6.15
CA ASP A 212 -16.34 -19.23 -5.98
C ASP A 212 -17.08 -19.49 -7.31
N LYS A 213 -17.67 -20.65 -7.47
CA LYS A 213 -18.53 -21.00 -8.63
C LYS A 213 -17.95 -20.59 -9.98
N VAL A 214 -16.67 -20.83 -10.15
CA VAL A 214 -15.96 -20.55 -11.40
C VAL A 214 -16.39 -21.59 -12.43
N ASP A 215 -16.96 -21.15 -13.55
CA ASP A 215 -17.33 -22.05 -14.64
C ASP A 215 -16.10 -22.40 -15.49
N ALA A 216 -15.43 -23.49 -15.15
CA ALA A 216 -14.26 -23.96 -15.90
C ALA A 216 -14.60 -24.53 -17.30
N THR A 217 -15.88 -24.60 -17.68
CA THR A 217 -16.30 -24.96 -19.04
C THR A 217 -16.31 -23.74 -19.97
N ASP A 218 -16.37 -22.54 -19.41
CA ASP A 218 -16.24 -21.27 -20.16
C ASP A 218 -14.77 -20.92 -20.43
N THR A 219 -14.16 -21.65 -21.33
CA THR A 219 -12.73 -21.49 -21.69
C THR A 219 -12.39 -20.12 -22.30
N LYS A 220 -13.37 -19.33 -22.68
CA LYS A 220 -13.16 -17.96 -23.16
C LYS A 220 -12.86 -16.99 -22.01
N ASN A 221 -13.56 -17.16 -20.89
CA ASN A 221 -13.51 -16.24 -19.76
C ASN A 221 -12.82 -16.83 -18.51
N VAL A 222 -12.51 -18.14 -18.53
CA VAL A 222 -11.89 -18.83 -17.39
C VAL A 222 -10.76 -19.72 -17.86
N ILE A 223 -9.62 -19.63 -17.17
CA ILE A 223 -8.46 -20.50 -17.38
C ILE A 223 -8.08 -21.08 -16.03
N VAL A 224 -7.93 -22.38 -15.96
CA VAL A 224 -7.58 -23.10 -14.73
C VAL A 224 -6.23 -23.80 -14.91
N ALA A 225 -5.40 -23.78 -13.87
CA ALA A 225 -4.13 -24.49 -13.89
C ALA A 225 -4.30 -25.97 -14.17
N PRO A 226 -3.45 -26.58 -15.03
CA PRO A 226 -3.54 -28.01 -15.34
C PRO A 226 -3.49 -28.88 -14.09
N GLY A 227 -4.41 -29.85 -14.00
CA GLY A 227 -4.48 -30.80 -12.89
C GLY A 227 -5.01 -30.22 -11.55
N MET A 228 -5.38 -28.95 -11.51
CA MET A 228 -5.84 -28.31 -10.28
C MET A 228 -7.19 -28.85 -9.81
N ILE A 229 -8.15 -28.99 -10.70
CA ILE A 229 -9.50 -29.46 -10.37
C ILE A 229 -9.46 -30.92 -9.92
N GLU A 230 -8.72 -31.77 -10.63
CA GLU A 230 -8.52 -33.18 -10.30
C GLU A 230 -7.89 -33.34 -8.91
N ARG A 231 -6.92 -32.46 -8.59
CA ARG A 231 -6.29 -32.43 -7.26
C ARG A 231 -7.28 -32.00 -6.18
N ALA A 232 -8.11 -31.01 -6.43
CA ALA A 232 -9.15 -30.57 -5.49
C ALA A 232 -10.16 -31.69 -5.24
N ILE A 233 -10.57 -32.45 -6.26
CA ILE A 233 -11.44 -33.62 -6.14
C ILE A 233 -10.75 -34.72 -5.33
N LYS A 234 -9.50 -35.06 -5.67
CA LYS A 234 -8.71 -36.09 -4.96
C LYS A 234 -8.56 -35.79 -3.47
N ASN A 235 -8.39 -34.51 -3.13
CA ASN A 235 -8.21 -34.06 -1.75
C ASN A 235 -9.55 -33.80 -1.03
N GLY A 236 -10.70 -34.14 -1.64
CA GLY A 236 -12.03 -33.95 -1.05
C GLY A 236 -12.47 -32.51 -0.88
N ARG A 237 -11.82 -31.58 -1.57
CA ARG A 237 -12.09 -30.12 -1.50
C ARG A 237 -13.05 -29.62 -2.57
N TYR A 238 -13.37 -30.46 -3.53
CA TYR A 238 -14.39 -30.21 -4.55
C TYR A 238 -15.07 -31.50 -4.95
N LYS A 239 -16.40 -31.42 -5.13
CA LYS A 239 -17.20 -32.53 -5.62
C LYS A 239 -18.08 -31.98 -6.75
N PRO A 240 -17.79 -32.26 -8.02
CA PRO A 240 -18.59 -31.77 -9.13
C PRO A 240 -19.99 -32.42 -9.10
N ALA A 241 -21.02 -31.67 -9.53
CA ALA A 241 -22.36 -32.19 -9.65
C ALA A 241 -22.45 -33.31 -10.71
N LYS A 242 -21.63 -33.23 -11.75
CA LYS A 242 -21.48 -34.23 -12.80
C LYS A 242 -19.99 -34.41 -13.12
N GLU A 243 -19.54 -35.65 -13.16
CA GLU A 243 -18.16 -35.99 -13.52
C GLU A 243 -17.80 -35.40 -14.89
N GLY A 244 -16.60 -34.75 -14.95
CA GLY A 244 -16.10 -34.10 -16.16
C GLY A 244 -16.76 -32.74 -16.48
N VAL A 245 -17.71 -32.26 -15.68
CA VAL A 245 -18.33 -30.93 -15.83
C VAL A 245 -18.03 -30.09 -14.60
N TYR A 246 -17.26 -29.03 -14.77
CA TYR A 246 -16.74 -28.22 -13.67
C TYR A 246 -17.26 -26.77 -13.79
N SER A 247 -18.59 -26.61 -13.89
CA SER A 247 -19.25 -25.30 -14.06
C SER A 247 -19.42 -24.51 -12.75
N ASP A 248 -19.13 -25.13 -11.61
CA ASP A 248 -19.30 -24.57 -10.26
C ASP A 248 -18.05 -24.75 -9.40
N PHE A 249 -16.88 -24.80 -10.03
CA PHE A 249 -15.61 -25.01 -9.30
C PHE A 249 -15.38 -23.90 -8.28
N ASN A 250 -15.23 -24.28 -7.02
CA ASN A 250 -14.97 -23.36 -5.92
C ASN A 250 -13.48 -23.29 -5.61
N TYR A 251 -12.78 -22.35 -6.27
CA TYR A 251 -11.34 -22.17 -6.09
C TYR A 251 -10.97 -21.81 -4.64
N ARG A 252 -11.72 -20.88 -4.00
CA ARG A 252 -11.44 -20.44 -2.64
C ARG A 252 -11.45 -21.59 -1.62
N VAL A 253 -12.35 -22.54 -1.77
CA VAL A 253 -12.41 -23.73 -0.93
C VAL A 253 -11.30 -24.72 -1.28
N ALA A 254 -10.94 -24.81 -2.56
CA ALA A 254 -9.89 -25.72 -3.01
C ALA A 254 -8.50 -25.35 -2.48
N VAL A 255 -8.24 -24.06 -2.19
CA VAL A 255 -6.90 -23.57 -1.80
C VAL A 255 -6.82 -23.07 -0.36
N ALA A 256 -7.92 -22.68 0.28
CA ALA A 256 -7.89 -22.07 1.61
C ALA A 256 -8.81 -22.80 2.60
N PRO A 257 -8.31 -23.18 3.79
CA PRO A 257 -9.12 -23.76 4.84
C PRO A 257 -10.11 -22.74 5.45
N ALA A 258 -11.16 -23.22 6.12
CA ALA A 258 -12.25 -22.39 6.59
C ALA A 258 -11.81 -21.25 7.52
N GLU A 259 -10.86 -21.51 8.43
CA GLU A 259 -10.30 -20.50 9.35
C GLU A 259 -9.60 -19.34 8.61
N ARG A 260 -9.06 -19.57 7.42
CA ARG A 260 -8.47 -18.52 6.59
C ARG A 260 -9.54 -17.74 5.82
N ARG A 261 -10.58 -18.41 5.37
CA ARG A 261 -11.71 -17.78 4.65
C ARG A 261 -12.57 -16.90 5.56
N SER A 262 -12.67 -17.25 6.86
CA SER A 262 -13.49 -16.57 7.85
C SER A 262 -12.74 -15.61 8.78
N ALA A 263 -11.47 -15.31 8.51
CA ALA A 263 -10.69 -14.38 9.34
C ALA A 263 -11.39 -13.01 9.48
N ASP A 264 -11.58 -12.54 10.72
CA ASP A 264 -12.38 -11.36 11.06
C ASP A 264 -12.02 -10.11 10.25
N TYR A 265 -10.74 -9.84 10.08
CA TYR A 265 -10.27 -8.68 9.32
C TYR A 265 -10.63 -8.72 7.83
N ASN A 266 -10.85 -9.91 7.24
CA ASN A 266 -11.36 -10.08 5.88
C ASN A 266 -12.88 -10.00 5.85
N SER A 267 -13.55 -10.65 6.80
CA SER A 267 -15.01 -10.71 6.89
C SER A 267 -15.61 -9.33 7.11
N SER A 268 -15.01 -8.51 8.00
CA SER A 268 -15.45 -7.14 8.21
C SER A 268 -15.37 -6.31 6.94
N ARG A 269 -14.23 -6.30 6.24
CA ARG A 269 -14.08 -5.53 4.99
C ARG A 269 -15.01 -6.02 3.88
N ASN A 270 -15.20 -7.33 3.75
CA ASN A 270 -16.18 -7.88 2.81
C ASN A 270 -17.60 -7.39 3.13
N ASN A 271 -18.00 -7.43 4.41
CA ASN A 271 -19.32 -6.95 4.79
C ASN A 271 -19.51 -5.46 4.48
N LEU A 272 -18.51 -4.63 4.79
CA LEU A 272 -18.52 -3.21 4.46
C LEU A 272 -18.64 -2.96 2.96
N ALA A 273 -17.82 -3.65 2.17
CA ALA A 273 -17.83 -3.52 0.72
C ALA A 273 -19.16 -3.98 0.10
N TRP A 274 -19.64 -5.15 0.46
CA TRP A 274 -20.87 -5.69 -0.11
C TRP A 274 -22.11 -4.93 0.37
N ASN A 275 -22.08 -4.35 1.57
CA ASN A 275 -23.13 -3.44 2.00
C ASN A 275 -23.21 -2.21 1.07
N LYS A 276 -22.07 -1.58 0.74
CA LYS A 276 -22.04 -0.45 -0.21
C LYS A 276 -22.36 -0.84 -1.66
N ILE A 277 -21.94 -2.01 -2.12
CA ILE A 277 -22.12 -2.44 -3.51
C ILE A 277 -23.56 -2.90 -3.78
N ILE A 278 -24.14 -3.70 -2.90
CA ILE A 278 -25.46 -4.32 -3.12
C ILE A 278 -26.47 -4.08 -1.99
N GLY A 279 -26.13 -3.26 -0.99
CA GLY A 279 -27.04 -2.93 0.12
C GLY A 279 -27.32 -4.10 1.09
N LYS A 280 -26.43 -5.09 1.15
CA LYS A 280 -26.63 -6.27 2.01
C LYS A 280 -25.59 -6.34 3.12
N ASN A 281 -26.06 -6.53 4.35
CA ASN A 281 -25.22 -6.89 5.48
C ASN A 281 -25.07 -8.41 5.51
N ILE A 282 -23.86 -8.92 5.21
CA ILE A 282 -23.54 -10.33 5.15
C ILE A 282 -22.64 -10.67 6.33
N THR A 283 -23.11 -11.50 7.23
CA THR A 283 -22.40 -11.90 8.46
C THR A 283 -21.71 -13.26 8.36
N ASP A 284 -22.17 -14.12 7.44
CA ASP A 284 -21.57 -15.43 7.19
C ASP A 284 -20.48 -15.31 6.13
N PRO A 285 -19.20 -15.53 6.48
CA PRO A 285 -18.09 -15.41 5.55
C PRO A 285 -18.19 -16.31 4.31
N GLU A 286 -18.89 -17.42 4.40
CA GLU A 286 -19.07 -18.36 3.28
C GLU A 286 -20.09 -17.84 2.25
N GLN A 287 -20.89 -16.83 2.61
CA GLN A 287 -21.91 -16.23 1.73
C GLN A 287 -21.45 -14.96 1.01
N PHE A 288 -20.23 -14.49 1.26
CA PHE A 288 -19.70 -13.35 0.50
C PHE A 288 -19.61 -13.72 -0.98
N PRO A 289 -20.26 -12.96 -1.87
CA PRO A 289 -20.16 -13.21 -3.30
C PRO A 289 -18.76 -12.84 -3.80
N TYR A 290 -18.33 -13.50 -4.87
CA TYR A 290 -17.13 -13.10 -5.59
C TYR A 290 -17.35 -11.84 -6.41
N SER A 291 -18.50 -11.75 -7.09
CA SER A 291 -18.89 -10.61 -7.91
C SER A 291 -20.38 -10.31 -7.78
N ALA A 292 -20.78 -9.12 -8.15
CA ALA A 292 -22.16 -8.73 -8.29
C ALA A 292 -22.41 -7.94 -9.58
N VAL A 293 -23.56 -8.15 -10.21
CA VAL A 293 -24.02 -7.29 -11.29
C VAL A 293 -24.36 -5.92 -10.69
N ALA A 294 -23.83 -4.86 -11.31
CA ALA A 294 -24.05 -3.50 -10.84
C ALA A 294 -25.54 -3.11 -10.93
N THR A 295 -26.08 -2.58 -9.84
CA THR A 295 -27.47 -2.08 -9.78
C THR A 295 -27.59 -0.60 -10.15
N LYS A 296 -26.45 0.11 -10.20
CA LYS A 296 -26.32 1.50 -10.65
C LYS A 296 -25.03 1.64 -11.46
N LYS A 297 -24.90 2.73 -12.18
CA LYS A 297 -23.61 3.11 -12.78
C LYS A 297 -22.69 3.68 -11.71
N TRP A 298 -21.49 3.13 -11.59
CA TRP A 298 -20.49 3.55 -10.64
C TRP A 298 -19.59 4.64 -11.21
N THR A 299 -19.34 5.66 -10.42
CA THR A 299 -18.40 6.76 -10.72
C THR A 299 -17.05 6.48 -10.05
N VAL A 300 -16.05 7.28 -10.41
CA VAL A 300 -14.76 7.32 -9.69
C VAL A 300 -14.98 7.63 -8.21
N ASP A 301 -15.90 8.52 -7.88
CA ASP A 301 -16.22 8.89 -6.50
C ASP A 301 -16.84 7.74 -5.71
N ASP A 302 -17.71 6.94 -6.32
CA ASP A 302 -18.23 5.72 -5.66
C ASP A 302 -17.09 4.76 -5.30
N VAL A 303 -16.06 4.64 -6.14
CA VAL A 303 -14.88 3.82 -5.87
C VAL A 303 -14.03 4.42 -4.75
N LYS A 304 -13.77 5.74 -4.78
CA LYS A 304 -13.05 6.44 -3.70
C LYS A 304 -13.78 6.29 -2.36
N ASP A 305 -15.11 6.45 -2.36
CA ASP A 305 -15.92 6.32 -1.16
C ASP A 305 -15.94 4.91 -0.59
N LEU A 306 -15.89 3.89 -1.47
CA LEU A 306 -15.71 2.51 -1.02
C LEU A 306 -14.37 2.32 -0.33
N LEU A 307 -13.28 2.81 -0.94
CA LEU A 307 -11.92 2.68 -0.41
C LEU A 307 -11.70 3.46 0.90
N ARG A 308 -12.52 4.48 1.17
CA ARG A 308 -12.51 5.27 2.41
C ARG A 308 -13.34 4.70 3.54
N THR A 309 -14.06 3.60 3.32
CA THR A 309 -15.06 3.08 4.27
C THR A 309 -14.41 2.59 5.57
N HIS A 310 -14.98 3.02 6.68
CA HIS A 310 -14.65 2.57 8.03
C HIS A 310 -15.77 1.74 8.62
N GLU A 311 -15.46 0.98 9.67
CA GLU A 311 -16.43 0.12 10.34
C GLU A 311 -17.63 0.91 10.88
N HIS A 312 -17.39 2.06 11.52
CA HIS A 312 -18.44 2.89 12.10
C HIS A 312 -19.34 3.60 11.07
N ASP A 313 -18.92 3.70 9.80
CA ASP A 313 -19.76 4.29 8.74
C ASP A 313 -21.06 3.51 8.53
N ILE A 314 -21.09 2.24 8.95
CA ILE A 314 -22.29 1.39 8.88
C ILE A 314 -22.97 1.23 10.24
N GLN A 315 -22.24 1.33 11.34
CA GLN A 315 -22.72 1.04 12.68
C GLN A 315 -23.15 2.26 13.49
N GLU A 316 -23.20 3.45 12.89
CA GLU A 316 -23.52 4.72 13.57
C GLU A 316 -22.70 4.99 14.85
N GLN A 317 -21.52 4.38 14.98
CA GLN A 317 -20.64 4.58 16.12
C GLN A 317 -19.94 5.93 16.04
N ASP A 318 -19.57 6.46 17.21
CA ASP A 318 -18.95 7.77 17.33
C ASP A 318 -17.69 7.91 16.46
N ALA A 319 -17.75 8.80 15.48
CA ALA A 319 -16.72 9.01 14.43
C ALA A 319 -15.34 9.41 14.96
N GLN A 320 -15.18 9.56 16.28
CA GLN A 320 -13.90 9.98 16.90
C GLN A 320 -12.77 8.97 16.77
N TRP A 321 -13.01 7.76 16.23
CA TRP A 321 -12.07 6.64 16.33
C TRP A 321 -11.88 5.87 15.02
N THR A 322 -11.68 6.56 13.94
CA THR A 322 -11.68 6.03 12.58
C THR A 322 -10.73 4.85 12.35
N HIS A 323 -9.60 4.77 13.04
CA HIS A 323 -8.58 3.74 12.80
C HIS A 323 -8.20 2.94 14.05
N THR A 324 -9.08 2.79 15.03
CA THR A 324 -8.78 2.12 16.30
C THR A 324 -8.74 0.60 16.24
N ASN A 325 -9.55 0.02 15.35
CA ASN A 325 -9.53 -1.41 15.07
C ASN A 325 -9.11 -1.64 13.61
N SER A 326 -8.49 -2.57 13.20
CA SER A 326 -8.08 -2.80 11.82
C SER A 326 -9.17 -3.48 10.99
N LEU A 327 -10.43 -3.11 11.19
CA LEU A 327 -11.59 -3.78 10.56
C LEU A 327 -12.18 -3.01 9.37
N GLY A 328 -11.82 -1.72 9.18
CA GLY A 328 -12.24 -0.92 8.04
C GLY A 328 -11.58 -1.29 6.72
N ILE A 329 -12.11 -0.80 5.61
CA ILE A 329 -11.46 -0.82 4.29
C ILE A 329 -10.32 0.21 4.28
N CYS A 330 -10.60 1.44 4.73
CA CYS A 330 -9.58 2.40 5.12
C CYS A 330 -9.17 2.12 6.56
N ARG A 331 -7.89 1.98 6.82
CA ARG A 331 -7.38 1.54 8.12
C ARG A 331 -6.07 2.26 8.44
N ALA A 332 -5.66 2.16 9.68
CA ALA A 332 -4.42 2.79 10.14
C ALA A 332 -3.16 2.38 9.36
N THR A 333 -3.19 1.21 8.75
CA THR A 333 -2.10 0.67 7.94
C THR A 333 -2.24 0.96 6.45
N THR A 334 -3.32 1.60 6.00
CA THR A 334 -3.44 2.07 4.61
C THR A 334 -2.47 3.24 4.40
N HIS A 335 -1.50 3.06 3.55
CA HIS A 335 -0.46 4.04 3.30
C HIS A 335 -0.53 4.65 1.89
N GLU A 336 -1.33 4.07 1.02
CA GLU A 336 -1.76 4.69 -0.22
C GLU A 336 -3.12 4.14 -0.67
N SER A 337 -3.79 4.92 -1.50
CA SER A 337 -4.99 4.51 -2.19
C SER A 337 -4.99 5.10 -3.59
N GLU A 338 -5.43 4.31 -4.56
CA GLU A 338 -5.45 4.74 -5.95
C GLU A 338 -6.69 4.26 -6.68
N VAL A 339 -7.13 5.07 -7.65
CA VAL A 339 -8.20 4.71 -8.58
C VAL A 339 -7.72 5.04 -9.99
N PHE A 340 -7.75 4.06 -10.89
CA PHE A 340 -7.49 4.27 -12.32
C PHE A 340 -8.78 4.15 -13.11
N GLU A 341 -9.02 5.16 -13.97
CA GLU A 341 -10.04 5.15 -15.00
C GLU A 341 -9.38 4.82 -16.33
N MET A 342 -9.68 3.62 -16.88
CA MET A 342 -9.00 3.03 -18.03
C MET A 342 -9.54 3.60 -19.33
N ASN A 343 -8.90 4.63 -19.88
CA ASN A 343 -9.32 5.26 -21.12
C ASN A 343 -8.83 4.49 -22.35
N ALA A 344 -9.65 4.46 -23.41
CA ALA A 344 -9.29 3.81 -24.68
C ALA A 344 -7.97 4.30 -25.31
N ASN A 345 -7.60 5.57 -25.08
CA ASN A 345 -6.24 6.03 -25.35
C ASN A 345 -5.41 5.95 -24.08
N PRO A 346 -4.36 5.11 -24.02
CA PRO A 346 -3.57 4.90 -22.80
C PRO A 346 -3.02 6.21 -22.18
N LEU A 347 -2.59 7.18 -22.98
CA LEU A 347 -2.11 8.47 -22.46
C LEU A 347 -3.18 9.25 -21.68
N LEU A 348 -4.46 8.96 -21.91
CA LEU A 348 -5.59 9.59 -21.24
C LEU A 348 -6.18 8.76 -20.10
N ILE A 349 -5.53 7.67 -19.72
CA ILE A 349 -5.83 6.98 -18.46
C ILE A 349 -5.62 7.98 -17.35
N THR A 350 -6.64 8.17 -16.53
CA THR A 350 -6.60 9.10 -15.39
C THR A 350 -6.43 8.30 -14.10
N GLY A 351 -5.43 8.65 -13.33
CA GLY A 351 -5.22 8.16 -11.97
C GLY A 351 -5.70 9.19 -10.95
N TYR A 352 -6.17 8.71 -9.82
CA TYR A 352 -6.47 9.50 -8.62
C TYR A 352 -5.75 8.82 -7.46
N ARG A 353 -4.88 9.54 -6.76
CA ARG A 353 -4.04 8.91 -5.78
C ARG A 353 -3.95 9.70 -4.48
N ALA A 354 -4.30 9.03 -3.38
CA ALA A 354 -4.04 9.49 -2.03
C ALA A 354 -2.70 8.90 -1.54
N LEU A 355 -1.78 9.77 -1.14
CA LEU A 355 -0.41 9.42 -0.73
C LEU A 355 -0.30 9.02 0.75
N ALA A 356 -1.42 8.79 1.40
CA ALA A 356 -1.59 8.25 2.73
C ALA A 356 -3.03 7.69 2.85
N ARG A 357 -3.56 7.53 4.06
CA ARG A 357 -4.94 7.09 4.28
C ARG A 357 -5.94 7.98 3.53
N PRO A 358 -6.80 7.42 2.67
CA PRO A 358 -7.64 8.21 1.76
C PRO A 358 -8.74 9.03 2.46
N CYS A 359 -9.03 8.76 3.73
CA CYS A 359 -9.94 9.58 4.53
C CYS A 359 -9.28 10.87 5.06
N GLU A 360 -7.96 10.94 5.08
CA GLU A 360 -7.14 12.02 5.64
C GLU A 360 -6.16 12.62 4.62
N SER A 361 -6.08 12.03 3.43
CA SER A 361 -5.24 12.45 2.32
C SER A 361 -6.08 12.55 1.04
N PRO A 362 -5.98 13.65 0.28
CA PRO A 362 -6.80 13.82 -0.92
C PRO A 362 -6.35 12.91 -2.06
N TYR A 363 -7.30 12.46 -2.85
CA TYR A 363 -7.02 11.83 -4.14
C TYR A 363 -6.62 12.90 -5.18
N ILE A 364 -5.36 12.93 -5.49
CA ILE A 364 -4.76 13.87 -6.45
C ILE A 364 -4.93 13.30 -7.85
N PRO A 365 -5.61 13.99 -8.79
CA PRO A 365 -5.73 13.53 -10.16
C PRO A 365 -4.40 13.67 -10.91
N PHE A 366 -4.06 12.67 -11.71
CA PHE A 366 -2.87 12.67 -12.55
C PHE A 366 -3.03 11.76 -13.77
N TYR A 367 -2.13 11.90 -14.75
CA TYR A 367 -2.06 11.05 -15.94
C TYR A 367 -0.77 10.23 -15.88
N PRO A 368 -0.83 8.94 -15.48
CA PRO A 368 0.37 8.13 -15.21
C PRO A 368 1.31 8.00 -16.41
N LEU A 369 0.78 7.92 -17.62
CA LEU A 369 1.58 7.77 -18.83
C LEU A 369 2.12 9.09 -19.41
N ALA A 370 1.75 10.22 -18.84
CA ALA A 370 2.38 11.52 -19.12
C ALA A 370 3.60 11.79 -18.22
N ARG A 371 4.11 10.77 -17.58
CA ARG A 371 5.15 10.76 -16.55
C ARG A 371 4.71 11.38 -15.23
N PRO A 372 5.09 10.81 -14.09
CA PRO A 372 4.89 11.41 -12.78
C PRO A 372 5.68 12.72 -12.66
N ALA A 373 5.41 13.48 -11.61
CA ALA A 373 6.11 14.73 -11.30
C ALA A 373 7.57 14.52 -10.82
N GLU A 374 8.20 13.44 -11.27
CA GLU A 374 9.57 13.08 -10.95
C GLU A 374 10.55 14.21 -11.33
N GLY A 375 11.51 14.48 -10.46
CA GLY A 375 12.50 15.54 -10.65
C GLY A 375 12.04 16.95 -10.25
N THR A 376 10.76 17.14 -9.94
CA THR A 376 10.19 18.42 -9.48
C THR A 376 9.66 18.32 -8.06
N ALA A 377 8.65 17.48 -7.83
CA ALA A 377 8.02 17.27 -6.55
C ALA A 377 8.30 15.87 -5.98
N PHE A 378 8.58 14.89 -6.83
CA PHE A 378 9.13 13.59 -6.43
C PHE A 378 10.59 13.46 -6.84
N MET A 379 11.36 12.72 -6.06
CA MET A 379 12.71 12.35 -6.47
C MET A 379 12.68 11.34 -7.60
N SER A 380 13.77 11.28 -8.37
CA SER A 380 14.02 10.14 -9.25
C SER A 380 14.06 8.84 -8.42
N TRP A 381 13.70 7.72 -9.04
CA TRP A 381 13.72 6.41 -8.38
C TRP A 381 15.07 6.10 -7.75
N ASP A 382 16.18 6.28 -8.48
CA ASP A 382 17.54 6.05 -7.98
C ASP A 382 17.84 6.91 -6.74
N LYS A 383 17.45 8.19 -6.77
CA LYS A 383 17.67 9.11 -5.66
C LYS A 383 16.79 8.74 -4.47
N ALA A 384 15.51 8.49 -4.68
CA ALA A 384 14.57 8.10 -3.63
C ALA A 384 15.02 6.81 -2.92
N THR A 385 15.42 5.79 -3.68
CA THR A 385 15.96 4.54 -3.15
C THR A 385 17.25 4.78 -2.35
N ALA A 386 18.19 5.50 -2.92
CA ALA A 386 19.48 5.79 -2.25
C ALA A 386 19.27 6.54 -0.93
N GLU A 387 18.37 7.52 -0.91
CA GLU A 387 18.11 8.33 0.27
C GLU A 387 17.26 7.60 1.31
N HIS A 388 16.28 6.80 0.89
CA HIS A 388 15.50 5.96 1.80
C HIS A 388 16.42 5.10 2.67
N PHE A 389 17.45 4.52 2.07
CA PHE A 389 18.38 3.63 2.76
C PHE A 389 19.53 4.36 3.49
N LYS A 390 19.72 5.66 3.30
CA LYS A 390 20.70 6.43 4.10
C LYS A 390 20.24 6.64 5.54
N GLY A 391 18.92 6.62 5.77
CA GLY A 391 18.37 6.74 7.11
C GLY A 391 18.60 8.11 7.76
N THR A 392 18.77 9.17 6.95
CA THR A 392 18.93 10.51 7.52
C THR A 392 17.59 11.06 7.99
N PRO A 393 17.46 11.49 9.26
CA PRO A 393 16.22 12.04 9.80
C PRO A 393 15.66 13.20 8.98
N GLU A 394 16.52 14.06 8.47
CA GLU A 394 16.19 15.21 7.62
C GLU A 394 15.41 14.81 6.37
N TYR A 395 15.61 13.60 5.91
CA TYR A 395 15.04 13.10 4.68
C TYR A 395 13.63 12.55 4.84
N PHE A 396 13.36 11.95 5.98
CA PHE A 396 12.10 11.29 6.31
C PHE A 396 11.27 12.07 7.33
N GLY A 397 11.84 13.17 7.89
CA GLY A 397 11.11 14.07 8.76
C GLY A 397 9.93 14.71 8.01
N TRP A 398 8.88 15.07 8.72
CA TRP A 398 7.71 15.78 8.16
C TRP A 398 8.07 17.15 7.54
N ARG A 399 9.26 17.67 7.81
CA ARG A 399 9.84 18.86 7.18
C ARG A 399 10.62 18.58 5.90
N SER A 400 10.72 17.32 5.49
CA SER A 400 11.37 16.98 4.23
C SER A 400 10.63 17.63 3.07
N GLU A 401 11.36 18.15 2.10
CA GLU A 401 10.80 18.68 0.86
C GLU A 401 10.19 17.58 -0.03
N TRP A 402 10.35 16.32 0.35
CA TRP A 402 9.76 15.22 -0.39
C TRP A 402 8.25 15.13 -0.14
N PRO A 403 7.39 15.39 -1.14
CA PRO A 403 5.96 15.59 -0.95
C PRO A 403 5.24 14.46 -0.21
N VAL A 404 5.63 13.21 -0.46
CA VAL A 404 5.00 12.05 0.19
C VAL A 404 5.14 12.10 1.71
N THR A 405 6.25 12.65 2.23
CA THR A 405 6.45 12.77 3.68
C THR A 405 5.45 13.74 4.32
N THR A 406 5.08 14.81 3.62
CA THR A 406 4.06 15.77 4.08
C THR A 406 2.70 15.08 4.26
N PHE A 407 2.28 14.26 3.29
CA PHE A 407 0.99 13.55 3.36
C PHE A 407 0.97 12.50 4.47
N VAL A 408 2.04 11.72 4.61
CA VAL A 408 2.16 10.72 5.68
C VAL A 408 2.20 11.38 7.05
N ALA A 409 2.97 12.47 7.20
CA ALA A 409 3.05 13.22 8.44
C ALA A 409 1.68 13.81 8.84
N ALA A 410 0.96 14.40 7.87
CA ALA A 410 -0.35 14.97 8.11
C ALA A 410 -1.36 13.90 8.57
N ALA A 411 -1.49 12.82 7.81
CA ALA A 411 -2.39 11.73 8.13
C ALA A 411 -2.06 11.09 9.49
N ASN A 412 -0.78 10.82 9.78
CA ASN A 412 -0.37 10.28 11.08
C ASN A 412 -0.68 11.27 12.22
N THR A 413 -0.42 12.56 12.00
CA THR A 413 -0.70 13.61 13.00
C THR A 413 -2.19 13.69 13.30
N TYR A 414 -3.05 13.69 12.30
CA TYR A 414 -4.50 13.72 12.48
C TYR A 414 -5.00 12.50 13.28
N ASP A 415 -4.53 11.31 12.91
CA ASP A 415 -4.87 10.06 13.58
C ASP A 415 -4.40 10.04 15.05
N PHE A 416 -3.17 10.48 15.32
CA PHE A 416 -2.61 10.49 16.66
C PHE A 416 -3.19 11.59 17.56
N GLN A 417 -3.48 12.74 17.00
CA GLN A 417 -4.10 13.84 17.75
C GLN A 417 -5.60 13.63 17.95
N ARG A 418 -6.19 12.73 17.18
CA ARG A 418 -7.63 12.50 17.19
C ARG A 418 -8.39 13.80 16.94
N GLN A 419 -7.90 14.51 15.95
CA GLN A 419 -8.54 15.71 15.46
C GLN A 419 -9.96 15.40 15.00
N ASP A 420 -10.78 16.42 14.88
CA ASP A 420 -12.09 16.29 14.28
C ASP A 420 -11.94 15.78 12.84
N GLN A 421 -12.13 14.48 12.67
CA GLN A 421 -11.98 13.84 11.37
C GLN A 421 -13.03 14.33 10.37
N LYS A 422 -14.17 14.84 10.82
CA LYS A 422 -15.15 15.47 9.92
C LYS A 422 -14.57 16.72 9.28
N ASP A 423 -13.83 17.54 10.05
CA ASP A 423 -13.17 18.73 9.52
C ASP A 423 -12.07 18.36 8.50
N VAL A 424 -11.24 17.37 8.83
CA VAL A 424 -10.20 16.87 7.91
C VAL A 424 -10.84 16.26 6.66
N ARG A 425 -11.88 15.46 6.84
CA ARG A 425 -12.61 14.87 5.71
C ARG A 425 -13.24 15.92 4.80
N ALA A 426 -13.91 16.92 5.37
CA ALA A 426 -14.50 18.03 4.60
C ALA A 426 -13.43 18.84 3.85
N PHE A 427 -12.25 19.04 4.46
CA PHE A 427 -11.11 19.66 3.79
C PHE A 427 -10.64 18.84 2.58
N VAL A 428 -10.45 17.52 2.74
CA VAL A 428 -10.04 16.61 1.66
C VAL A 428 -11.06 16.62 0.51
N GLU A 429 -12.34 16.45 0.81
CA GLU A 429 -13.42 16.42 -0.17
C GLU A 429 -13.55 17.76 -0.94
N LYS A 430 -13.32 18.88 -0.25
CA LYS A 430 -13.31 20.20 -0.89
C LYS A 430 -12.19 20.36 -1.93
N LEU A 431 -10.98 19.87 -1.60
CA LEU A 431 -9.86 19.89 -2.55
C LEU A 431 -10.17 19.06 -3.78
N GLU A 432 -10.61 17.81 -3.58
CA GLU A 432 -10.93 16.87 -4.65
C GLU A 432 -12.03 17.42 -5.57
N ALA A 433 -13.14 17.88 -5.00
CA ALA A 433 -14.22 18.49 -5.79
C ALA A 433 -13.78 19.71 -6.61
N GLY A 434 -12.73 20.42 -6.15
CA GLY A 434 -12.10 21.50 -6.92
C GLY A 434 -11.36 20.98 -8.15
N TRP A 435 -10.50 19.99 -7.95
CA TRP A 435 -9.65 19.42 -9.01
C TRP A 435 -10.42 18.59 -10.03
N GLU A 436 -11.42 17.83 -9.60
CA GLU A 436 -12.22 16.95 -10.47
C GLU A 436 -13.00 17.72 -11.54
N LYS A 437 -13.39 18.96 -11.26
CA LYS A 437 -14.04 19.84 -12.25
C LYS A 437 -13.14 20.12 -13.45
N ASP A 438 -11.81 20.11 -13.23
CA ASP A 438 -10.84 20.42 -14.28
C ASP A 438 -10.52 19.20 -15.17
N VAL A 439 -10.62 17.99 -14.65
CA VAL A 439 -10.20 16.77 -15.36
C VAL A 439 -10.86 16.60 -16.74
N PRO A 440 -12.17 16.80 -16.93
CA PRO A 440 -12.79 16.68 -18.24
C PRO A 440 -12.23 17.69 -19.27
N ALA A 441 -11.97 18.93 -18.83
CA ALA A 441 -11.41 19.97 -19.71
C ALA A 441 -9.96 19.67 -20.06
N VAL A 442 -9.16 19.21 -19.09
CA VAL A 442 -7.77 18.79 -19.30
C VAL A 442 -7.70 17.62 -20.29
N THR A 443 -8.54 16.59 -20.09
CA THR A 443 -8.62 15.44 -21.00
C THR A 443 -9.04 15.87 -22.41
N ALA A 444 -10.02 16.75 -22.55
CA ALA A 444 -10.48 17.25 -23.85
C ALA A 444 -9.39 18.05 -24.58
N HIS A 445 -8.65 18.89 -23.84
CA HIS A 445 -7.52 19.63 -24.42
C HIS A 445 -6.38 18.68 -24.85
N ALA A 446 -6.03 17.71 -24.02
CA ALA A 446 -5.04 16.68 -24.37
C ALA A 446 -5.44 15.89 -25.62
N LYS A 447 -6.73 15.52 -25.77
CA LYS A 447 -7.27 14.90 -27.00
C LYS A 447 -7.09 15.79 -28.23
N THR A 448 -7.17 17.10 -28.08
CA THR A 448 -6.91 18.04 -29.17
C THR A 448 -5.43 18.10 -29.52
N LEU A 449 -4.56 18.15 -28.52
CA LEU A 449 -3.11 18.12 -28.72
C LEU A 449 -2.64 16.82 -29.39
N LEU A 450 -3.20 15.68 -29.01
CA LEU A 450 -2.90 14.36 -29.61
C LEU A 450 -3.13 14.30 -31.13
N LYS A 451 -4.05 15.12 -31.65
CA LYS A 451 -4.25 15.23 -33.11
C LYS A 451 -3.12 15.97 -33.81
N VAL A 452 -2.30 16.71 -33.08
CA VAL A 452 -1.20 17.53 -33.60
C VAL A 452 0.16 16.90 -33.26
N SER A 453 0.40 16.54 -32.00
CA SER A 453 1.64 15.92 -31.52
C SER A 453 1.40 15.18 -30.21
N LYS A 454 1.87 13.94 -30.12
CA LYS A 454 1.88 13.17 -28.87
C LYS A 454 2.75 13.84 -27.82
N GLU A 455 3.88 14.38 -28.21
CA GLU A 455 4.86 15.04 -27.33
C GLU A 455 4.22 16.25 -26.64
N LYS A 456 3.50 17.11 -27.38
CA LYS A 456 2.78 18.26 -26.81
C LYS A 456 1.68 17.83 -25.83
N ALA A 457 1.00 16.73 -26.10
CA ALA A 457 0.01 16.18 -25.18
C ALA A 457 0.68 15.67 -23.89
N VAL A 458 1.81 14.97 -24.00
CA VAL A 458 2.59 14.50 -22.85
C VAL A 458 3.09 15.67 -22.01
N GLU A 459 3.70 16.69 -22.63
CA GLU A 459 4.17 17.90 -21.94
C GLU A 459 3.05 18.61 -21.18
N TYR A 460 1.90 18.77 -21.81
CA TYR A 460 0.73 19.40 -21.20
C TYR A 460 0.21 18.61 -19.98
N LEU A 461 0.05 17.30 -20.13
CA LEU A 461 -0.42 16.44 -19.06
C LEU A 461 0.62 16.29 -17.94
N HIS A 462 1.91 16.28 -18.28
CA HIS A 462 2.98 16.31 -17.27
C HIS A 462 2.95 17.60 -16.44
N ALA A 463 2.80 18.76 -17.10
CA ALA A 463 2.67 20.02 -16.40
C ALA A 463 1.44 20.04 -15.48
N TYR A 464 0.33 19.41 -15.89
CA TYR A 464 -0.84 19.21 -15.04
C TYR A 464 -0.50 18.35 -13.81
N ASN A 465 0.19 17.20 -13.98
CA ASN A 465 0.60 16.33 -12.88
C ASN A 465 1.44 17.09 -11.84
N VAL A 466 2.43 17.87 -12.30
CA VAL A 466 3.28 18.70 -11.44
C VAL A 466 2.45 19.73 -10.68
N ARG A 467 1.55 20.43 -11.37
CA ARG A 467 0.68 21.43 -10.74
C ARG A 467 -0.19 20.80 -9.65
N MET A 468 -0.86 19.70 -9.93
CA MET A 468 -1.77 19.05 -8.98
C MET A 468 -1.04 18.58 -7.72
N LEU A 469 0.13 17.98 -7.88
CA LEU A 469 0.91 17.54 -6.74
C LEU A 469 1.40 18.71 -5.87
N ASN A 470 1.88 19.80 -6.48
CA ASN A 470 2.33 20.98 -5.76
C ASN A 470 1.18 21.69 -5.02
N GLU A 471 0.03 21.83 -5.66
CA GLU A 471 -1.17 22.39 -5.03
C GLU A 471 -1.63 21.54 -3.84
N ALA A 472 -1.65 20.22 -4.00
CA ALA A 472 -2.03 19.30 -2.95
C ALA A 472 -1.05 19.34 -1.77
N GLN A 473 0.26 19.34 -2.05
CA GLN A 473 1.28 19.44 -1.01
C GLN A 473 1.17 20.74 -0.22
N ALA A 474 1.01 21.87 -0.90
CA ALA A 474 0.87 23.16 -0.26
C ALA A 474 -0.38 23.20 0.65
N ALA A 475 -1.53 22.74 0.14
CA ALA A 475 -2.78 22.73 0.91
C ALA A 475 -2.70 21.79 2.13
N VAL A 476 -2.09 20.61 1.98
CA VAL A 476 -1.93 19.66 3.10
C VAL A 476 -0.92 20.19 4.12
N ALA A 477 0.16 20.83 3.69
CA ALA A 477 1.13 21.46 4.58
C ALA A 477 0.50 22.60 5.40
N GLU A 478 -0.32 23.45 4.75
CA GLU A 478 -1.06 24.53 5.44
C GLU A 478 -2.04 23.96 6.47
N LYS A 479 -2.79 22.91 6.11
CA LYS A 479 -3.72 22.25 7.03
C LYS A 479 -3.01 21.57 8.19
N LEU A 480 -1.85 20.96 7.95
CA LEU A 480 -1.01 20.38 8.98
C LEU A 480 -0.51 21.47 9.96
N GLU A 481 -0.04 22.58 9.44
CA GLU A 481 0.40 23.72 10.27
C GLU A 481 -0.77 24.33 11.09
N GLU A 482 -1.98 24.38 10.53
CA GLU A 482 -3.19 24.78 11.27
C GLU A 482 -3.48 23.86 12.45
N LYS A 483 -3.37 22.53 12.23
CA LYS A 483 -3.76 21.51 13.22
C LYS A 483 -2.65 21.14 14.18
N ALA A 484 -1.39 21.26 13.78
CA ALA A 484 -0.22 20.85 14.55
C ALA A 484 0.94 21.87 14.40
N PRO A 485 0.78 23.09 14.96
CA PRO A 485 1.78 24.16 14.83
C PRO A 485 2.96 23.97 15.77
N TRP A 486 3.45 22.76 15.94
CA TRP A 486 4.57 22.42 16.82
C TRP A 486 5.62 21.56 16.13
N THR A 487 6.81 21.60 16.66
CA THR A 487 7.99 20.94 16.12
C THR A 487 8.62 20.06 17.18
N LEU A 488 9.07 18.90 16.77
CA LEU A 488 9.86 17.95 17.56
C LEU A 488 11.21 17.71 16.90
N ALA A 489 12.25 17.54 17.69
CA ALA A 489 13.51 16.98 17.23
C ALA A 489 13.99 15.88 18.19
N VAL A 490 14.36 14.75 17.65
CA VAL A 490 15.14 13.71 18.31
C VAL A 490 16.61 14.06 18.08
N MET A 491 17.35 14.36 19.15
CA MET A 491 18.73 14.84 19.08
C MET A 491 19.73 13.67 18.91
N ALA A 492 19.38 12.76 18.00
CA ALA A 492 20.22 11.63 17.60
C ALA A 492 19.76 11.11 16.24
N ASP A 493 20.71 10.86 15.34
CA ASP A 493 20.44 10.27 14.02
C ASP A 493 20.04 8.79 14.12
N SER A 494 20.57 8.11 15.14
CA SER A 494 20.27 6.71 15.40
C SER A 494 20.02 6.43 16.87
N ILE A 495 19.24 5.40 17.16
CA ILE A 495 18.89 4.94 18.50
C ILE A 495 19.27 3.48 18.64
N ASN A 496 20.08 3.18 19.67
CA ASN A 496 20.43 1.81 20.01
C ASN A 496 19.35 1.19 20.92
N PRO A 497 18.59 0.19 20.47
CA PRO A 497 17.48 -0.39 21.24
C PRO A 497 17.95 -1.20 22.47
N LYS A 498 19.25 -1.40 22.64
CA LYS A 498 19.85 -2.10 23.79
C LYS A 498 20.57 -1.18 24.76
N SER A 499 20.70 0.13 24.44
CA SER A 499 21.47 1.08 25.22
C SER A 499 20.64 1.82 26.27
N ASP A 500 21.17 1.93 27.48
CA ASP A 500 20.65 2.80 28.54
C ASP A 500 21.20 4.22 28.45
N GLU A 501 22.03 4.53 27.46
CA GLU A 501 22.48 5.89 27.17
C GLU A 501 21.30 6.81 26.92
N LYS A 502 21.51 8.10 27.20
CA LYS A 502 20.48 9.12 27.14
C LYS A 502 20.40 9.72 25.75
N VAL A 503 19.20 10.04 25.33
CA VAL A 503 18.89 10.82 24.14
C VAL A 503 17.90 11.92 24.50
N GLU A 504 18.10 13.08 23.95
CA GLU A 504 17.22 14.22 24.11
C GLU A 504 16.18 14.28 23.02
N VAL A 505 14.98 14.63 23.38
CA VAL A 505 13.85 14.90 22.49
C VAL A 505 13.32 16.28 22.83
N VAL A 506 13.37 17.18 21.88
CA VAL A 506 13.05 18.61 22.05
C VAL A 506 11.68 18.88 21.44
N LEU A 507 10.77 19.40 22.24
CA LEU A 507 9.54 20.04 21.73
C LEU A 507 9.79 21.54 21.71
N PHE A 508 9.79 22.14 20.53
CA PHE A 508 10.09 23.55 20.36
C PHE A 508 8.91 24.45 20.71
N SER A 509 9.20 25.56 21.35
CA SER A 509 8.28 26.66 21.51
C SER A 509 8.13 27.45 20.20
N SER A 510 7.05 28.17 20.09
CA SER A 510 6.78 29.06 18.97
C SER A 510 5.79 30.15 19.38
N GLY A 511 5.49 31.09 18.49
CA GLY A 511 4.43 32.07 18.74
C GLY A 511 3.04 31.46 18.99
N LYS A 512 2.86 30.17 18.71
CA LYS A 512 1.59 29.41 18.88
C LYS A 512 1.61 28.40 20.03
N LEU A 513 2.79 28.04 20.52
CA LEU A 513 2.99 27.03 21.56
C LEU A 513 4.10 27.42 22.52
N ASP A 514 3.80 27.52 23.80
CA ASP A 514 4.79 27.58 24.90
C ASP A 514 5.05 26.13 25.37
N ALA A 515 6.06 25.49 24.79
CA ALA A 515 6.39 24.09 25.07
C ALA A 515 6.84 23.89 26.53
N THR A 516 7.30 24.95 27.24
CA THR A 516 7.74 24.86 28.64
C THR A 516 6.59 24.50 29.61
N LYS A 517 5.34 24.64 29.15
CA LYS A 517 4.14 24.24 29.90
C LYS A 517 3.75 22.76 29.72
N ALA A 518 4.55 21.99 29.00
CA ALA A 518 4.34 20.56 28.90
C ALA A 518 4.47 19.89 30.27
N ASP A 519 3.57 18.95 30.58
CA ASP A 519 3.60 18.18 31.80
C ASP A 519 4.49 16.94 31.68
N PRO A 520 5.70 16.92 32.29
CA PRO A 520 6.59 15.77 32.17
C PRO A 520 6.02 14.47 32.73
N LYS A 521 5.06 14.54 33.65
CA LYS A 521 4.39 13.37 34.24
C LYS A 521 3.33 12.78 33.30
N GLN A 522 2.90 13.57 32.34
CA GLN A 522 1.97 13.18 31.30
C GLN A 522 2.63 13.22 29.91
N THR A 523 3.93 12.89 29.88
CA THR A 523 4.73 12.86 28.65
C THR A 523 5.23 11.44 28.41
N TRP A 524 5.08 10.96 27.18
CA TRP A 524 5.55 9.64 26.73
C TRP A 524 6.21 9.76 25.37
N GLY A 525 7.31 9.03 25.19
CA GLY A 525 8.04 8.98 23.94
C GLY A 525 8.26 7.55 23.46
N GLY A 526 8.34 7.38 22.17
CA GLY A 526 8.63 6.10 21.54
C GLY A 526 7.97 5.90 20.19
N VAL A 527 8.16 4.71 19.62
CA VAL A 527 7.43 4.29 18.43
C VAL A 527 6.14 3.63 18.83
N GLY A 528 5.09 4.07 18.26
CA GLY A 528 3.80 3.44 18.44
C GLY A 528 2.68 4.40 18.67
N ARG A 529 1.49 3.88 18.46
CA ARG A 529 0.26 4.59 18.63
C ARG A 529 -0.08 4.68 20.10
N ALA A 530 -0.05 5.87 20.66
CA ALA A 530 -0.75 6.10 21.90
C ALA A 530 -2.24 6.05 21.58
N SER A 531 -2.91 4.93 21.91
CA SER A 531 -4.33 4.83 21.69
C SER A 531 -5.12 5.56 22.75
N ILE A 532 -6.15 6.02 22.38
CA ILE A 532 -7.59 5.80 22.53
C ILE A 532 -8.19 6.63 23.65
N GLY A 533 -9.10 7.50 23.29
CA GLY A 533 -9.89 8.31 24.19
C GLY A 533 -9.24 9.66 24.52
N ASN A 534 -9.94 10.46 25.29
CA ASN A 534 -9.44 11.75 25.79
C ASN A 534 -8.28 11.58 26.80
N LYS A 535 -7.74 10.38 26.94
CA LYS A 535 -6.59 10.07 27.80
C LYS A 535 -5.57 9.33 26.96
N ILE A 536 -4.28 9.65 27.15
CA ILE A 536 -3.20 8.85 26.60
C ILE A 536 -3.23 7.51 27.33
N THR A 537 -3.85 6.52 26.74
CA THR A 537 -3.78 5.15 27.23
C THR A 537 -2.70 4.42 26.45
N MET A 538 -1.72 3.89 27.18
CA MET A 538 -0.63 3.16 26.60
C MET A 538 -1.10 1.77 26.17
N SER A 539 -1.47 1.61 24.92
CA SER A 539 -1.66 0.27 24.33
C SER A 539 -0.32 -0.37 23.94
N GLN A 540 0.77 0.40 24.01
CA GLN A 540 2.14 -0.04 23.73
C GLN A 540 3.10 0.53 24.78
N LYS A 541 4.27 -0.06 24.90
CA LYS A 541 5.29 0.33 25.88
C LYS A 541 5.99 1.62 25.42
N LEU A 542 5.39 2.77 25.68
CA LEU A 542 6.03 4.06 25.55
C LEU A 542 6.83 4.38 26.82
N ALA A 543 7.97 5.07 26.67
CA ALA A 543 8.80 5.50 27.79
C ALA A 543 8.33 6.85 28.34
N GLN A 544 8.43 7.02 29.65
CA GLN A 544 8.41 8.35 30.26
C GLN A 544 9.81 8.96 30.25
N PRO A 545 9.93 10.30 30.15
CA PRO A 545 11.24 10.95 30.24
C PRO A 545 11.83 10.77 31.64
N VAL A 546 13.13 10.58 31.72
CA VAL A 546 13.86 10.51 32.99
C VAL A 546 14.21 11.90 33.54
N LYS A 547 14.17 12.92 32.68
CA LYS A 547 14.42 14.33 32.99
C LYS A 547 13.65 15.21 32.02
N ALA A 548 13.26 16.40 32.46
CA ALA A 548 12.78 17.48 31.60
C ALA A 548 13.40 18.79 32.07
N GLU A 549 13.82 19.64 31.12
CA GLU A 549 14.37 20.95 31.41
C GLU A 549 14.02 21.95 30.32
N ALA A 550 13.87 23.22 30.68
CA ALA A 550 13.60 24.29 29.72
C ALA A 550 14.88 25.02 29.34
N ARG A 551 15.22 25.06 28.05
CA ARG A 551 16.32 25.82 27.48
C ARG A 551 16.01 26.24 26.05
N ASP A 552 16.60 27.34 25.61
CA ASP A 552 16.56 27.75 24.20
C ASP A 552 17.53 26.86 23.41
N VAL A 553 17.03 26.02 22.54
CA VAL A 553 17.83 25.02 21.80
C VAL A 553 18.18 25.50 20.39
N ASP A 554 17.28 26.23 19.73
CA ASP A 554 17.46 26.71 18.35
C ASP A 554 17.92 28.18 18.27
N GLY A 555 17.99 28.88 19.40
CA GLY A 555 18.49 30.25 19.49
C GLY A 555 17.50 31.33 19.06
N ASP A 556 16.21 31.02 19.05
CA ASP A 556 15.14 31.92 18.64
C ASP A 556 14.71 32.89 19.77
N GLY A 557 15.23 32.69 20.98
CA GLY A 557 14.96 33.49 22.19
C GLY A 557 13.77 32.95 23.01
N LEU A 558 13.09 31.90 22.57
CA LEU A 558 12.07 31.18 23.35
C LEU A 558 12.72 29.99 24.05
N LYS A 559 12.19 29.63 25.22
CA LYS A 559 12.64 28.40 25.88
C LYS A 559 11.82 27.23 25.38
N ASP A 560 12.51 26.21 24.92
CA ASP A 560 11.96 24.91 24.55
C ASP A 560 11.89 24.00 25.75
N ILE A 561 11.17 22.87 25.62
CA ILE A 561 11.23 21.79 26.60
C ILE A 561 12.05 20.64 26.04
N VAL A 562 13.09 20.25 26.79
CA VAL A 562 13.97 19.13 26.45
C VAL A 562 13.64 17.97 27.36
N PHE A 563 13.13 16.89 26.80
CA PHE A 563 12.90 15.63 27.48
C PHE A 563 14.08 14.68 27.26
N THR A 564 14.60 14.11 28.33
CA THR A 564 15.64 13.09 28.26
C THR A 564 15.04 11.72 28.42
N PHE A 565 15.29 10.83 27.48
CA PHE A 565 14.87 9.42 27.51
C PHE A 565 16.10 8.52 27.52
N THR A 566 15.92 7.24 27.85
CA THR A 566 16.90 6.21 27.50
C THR A 566 16.65 5.77 26.04
N GLN A 567 17.70 5.49 25.28
CA GLN A 567 17.58 4.99 23.92
C GLN A 567 16.74 3.71 23.87
N LYS A 568 17.01 2.76 24.76
CA LYS A 568 16.19 1.54 24.93
C LYS A 568 14.72 1.82 25.23
N GLY A 569 14.44 2.88 25.99
CA GLY A 569 13.07 3.29 26.32
C GLY A 569 12.31 3.77 25.08
N LEU A 570 12.93 4.63 24.27
CA LEU A 570 12.33 5.12 23.03
C LEU A 570 12.16 4.02 21.98
N ALA A 571 13.09 3.07 21.93
CA ALA A 571 13.14 2.01 20.92
C ALA A 571 12.36 0.74 21.29
N GLN A 572 11.51 0.76 22.32
CA GLN A 572 10.74 -0.43 22.71
C GLN A 572 9.82 -0.91 21.58
N ASN A 573 9.88 -2.22 21.30
CA ASN A 573 9.09 -2.93 20.28
C ASN A 573 9.42 -2.57 18.82
N MET A 574 10.61 -2.03 18.55
CA MET A 574 11.06 -1.75 17.20
C MET A 574 11.83 -2.90 16.59
N LEU A 575 11.70 -3.02 15.27
CA LEU A 575 12.60 -3.83 14.47
C LEU A 575 13.92 -3.05 14.27
N ALA A 576 15.02 -3.63 14.67
CA ALA A 576 16.33 -3.05 14.44
C ALA A 576 16.65 -3.03 12.92
N GLY A 577 17.37 -2.01 12.48
CA GLY A 577 17.77 -1.86 11.08
C GLY A 577 16.80 -1.07 10.21
N ALA A 578 15.91 -0.28 10.80
CA ALA A 578 14.92 0.50 10.07
C ALA A 578 14.75 1.92 10.63
N ASN A 579 14.22 2.82 9.81
CA ASN A 579 13.77 4.15 10.23
C ASN A 579 12.38 4.07 10.85
N TYR A 580 12.17 4.83 11.92
CA TYR A 580 10.88 4.93 12.60
C TYR A 580 10.53 6.36 12.95
N ASP A 581 9.24 6.66 12.94
CA ASP A 581 8.70 7.87 13.55
C ASP A 581 8.73 7.72 15.07
N ILE A 582 9.51 8.57 15.71
CA ILE A 582 9.56 8.70 17.17
C ILE A 582 8.54 9.74 17.57
N TRP A 583 7.53 9.32 18.28
CA TRP A 583 6.46 10.19 18.75
C TRP A 583 6.72 10.67 20.16
N LEU A 584 6.40 11.94 20.40
CA LEU A 584 6.22 12.51 21.74
C LEU A 584 4.75 12.84 21.94
N HIS A 585 4.16 12.29 22.98
CA HIS A 585 2.80 12.58 23.40
C HIS A 585 2.85 13.31 24.74
N THR A 586 2.25 14.49 24.80
CA THR A 586 2.23 15.30 26.03
C THR A 586 0.95 16.14 26.11
N TYR A 587 0.81 16.89 27.20
CA TYR A 587 -0.21 17.93 27.35
C TYR A 587 0.49 19.27 27.59
N VAL A 588 0.11 20.30 26.84
CA VAL A 588 0.55 21.68 26.99
C VAL A 588 -0.69 22.53 27.26
N ASP A 589 -0.74 23.24 28.42
CA ASP A 589 -1.94 23.97 28.86
C ASP A 589 -3.23 23.13 28.80
N GLY A 590 -3.15 21.83 29.14
CA GLY A 590 -4.27 20.90 29.11
C GLY A 590 -4.71 20.44 27.72
N LYS A 591 -4.08 20.93 26.66
CA LYS A 591 -4.30 20.47 25.28
C LYS A 591 -3.33 19.36 24.96
N ARG A 592 -3.82 18.33 24.28
CA ARG A 592 -2.99 17.22 23.80
C ARG A 592 -2.09 17.69 22.67
N VAL A 593 -0.82 17.36 22.78
CA VAL A 593 0.21 17.54 21.76
C VAL A 593 0.75 16.17 21.39
N ALA A 594 0.74 15.85 20.11
CA ALA A 594 1.42 14.69 19.54
C ALA A 594 2.33 15.21 18.42
N ALA A 595 3.63 15.07 18.63
CA ALA A 595 4.65 15.52 17.68
C ALA A 595 5.56 14.36 17.34
N MET A 596 6.15 14.38 16.17
CA MET A 596 7.04 13.31 15.72
C MET A 596 8.31 13.84 15.08
N ASP A 597 9.34 13.02 15.14
CA ASP A 597 10.56 13.11 14.34
C ASP A 597 11.01 11.69 13.99
N THR A 598 11.99 11.54 13.12
CA THR A 598 12.45 10.25 12.63
C THR A 598 13.85 9.92 13.13
N ALA A 599 14.06 8.68 13.55
CA ALA A 599 15.38 8.15 13.86
C ALA A 599 15.56 6.72 13.33
N PHE A 600 16.82 6.37 13.03
CA PHE A 600 17.18 5.02 12.64
C PHE A 600 17.36 4.14 13.90
N ILE A 601 16.84 2.92 13.88
CA ILE A 601 17.01 1.95 14.98
C ILE A 601 18.17 1.02 14.66
N GLU A 602 19.25 1.11 15.43
CA GLU A 602 20.49 0.36 15.20
C GLU A 602 20.31 -1.15 15.33
N THR A 603 21.04 -1.88 14.50
CA THR A 603 21.27 -3.32 14.68
C THR A 603 22.66 -3.57 15.25
N GLU A 604 22.93 -4.80 15.70
CA GLU A 604 24.26 -5.20 16.17
C GLU A 604 25.29 -5.05 15.04
N GLY A 605 26.30 -4.19 15.28
CA GLY A 605 27.36 -3.88 14.32
C GLY A 605 26.98 -2.94 13.18
N TYR A 606 25.76 -2.35 13.20
CA TYR A 606 25.30 -1.48 12.15
C TYR A 606 24.52 -0.26 12.68
N LYS A 607 25.01 0.96 12.38
CA LYS A 607 24.45 2.23 12.85
C LYS A 607 23.67 3.01 11.77
N GLY A 608 23.42 2.43 10.67
CA GLY A 608 22.68 3.04 9.57
C GLY A 608 22.33 2.01 8.50
N PRO A 609 21.52 2.36 7.51
CA PRO A 609 20.96 1.44 6.53
C PRO A 609 22.03 0.64 5.81
N ALA A 610 21.77 -0.65 5.62
CA ALA A 610 22.60 -1.49 4.80
C ALA A 610 22.67 -0.90 3.39
N LYS A 611 23.87 -0.80 2.82
CA LYS A 611 23.98 -0.58 1.38
C LYS A 611 23.41 -1.79 0.68
N ARG A 612 22.12 -1.76 0.40
CA ARG A 612 21.54 -2.75 -0.50
C ARG A 612 22.09 -2.50 -1.88
N THR A 613 22.54 -3.54 -2.55
CA THR A 613 22.90 -3.48 -3.96
C THR A 613 21.63 -3.19 -4.77
N GLN A 614 21.74 -2.44 -5.85
CA GLN A 614 20.61 -2.08 -6.74
C GLN A 614 19.72 -3.27 -7.19
N ASN A 615 20.17 -4.49 -6.99
CA ASN A 615 19.42 -5.71 -7.33
C ASN A 615 18.42 -6.15 -6.26
N ALA A 616 18.41 -5.52 -5.09
CA ALA A 616 17.50 -5.84 -4.00
C ALA A 616 16.09 -5.29 -4.21
N ASP A 617 15.93 -4.34 -5.11
CA ASP A 617 14.69 -3.61 -5.36
C ASP A 617 13.92 -4.09 -6.61
N LEU A 618 14.37 -5.18 -7.23
CA LEU A 618 13.79 -5.72 -8.47
C LEU A 618 12.80 -6.86 -8.21
#